data_5a081bac07889ed432423dfb298cb539
#
_entry.id   5a081bac07889ed432423dfb298cb539
#
_cell.length_a   1.000
_cell.length_b   1.000
_cell.length_c   1.000
_cell.angle_alpha   90.00
_cell.angle_beta   90.00
_cell.angle_gamma   90.00
#
_symmetry.space_group_name_H-M   'P 1'
#
loop_
_entity.id
_entity.type
_entity.pdbx_description
1 polymer ?
#
loop_
_entity_poly.entity_id
_entity_poly.type
_entity_poly.pdbx_seq_one_letter_code
_entity_poly.pdbx_strand_id
1 'polypeptide(L)'
;SHAERLIKVLSSSGAGQIGNYDMCSFRSNGTGTFRPNKKANPFSGKKNVMASEEEFRLEMECSDDSINKVIDNLLHYHPYEEVAYEIYEFVKREKKSSGVIYTLKKPIPLSKILTRINKEMFLENAVNNVDVKSIAMTGKKLTAQVKDSAIFSGCDLVVRKLLKPKKFELLITQL
;
A
#
# COMPACT_ATOMS: atom_id res chain seq x y z
N SER A 1 -16.24 -17.81 18.23
CA SER A 1 -16.70 -16.57 18.86
C SER A 1 -17.40 -15.68 17.84
N HIS A 2 -18.25 -14.76 18.26
CA HIS A 2 -18.88 -13.77 17.38
C HIS A 2 -17.85 -12.97 16.58
N ALA A 3 -16.74 -12.63 17.19
CA ALA A 3 -15.65 -11.90 16.57
C ALA A 3 -15.01 -12.62 15.38
N GLU A 4 -14.73 -13.90 15.50
CA GLU A 4 -14.15 -14.67 14.40
C GLU A 4 -15.08 -14.73 13.19
N ARG A 5 -16.38 -14.88 13.46
CA ARG A 5 -17.41 -14.83 12.42
C ARG A 5 -17.45 -13.45 11.76
N LEU A 6 -17.45 -12.38 12.57
CA LEU A 6 -17.51 -11.01 12.08
C LEU A 6 -16.29 -10.68 11.19
N ILE A 7 -15.07 -11.02 11.62
CA ILE A 7 -13.86 -10.81 10.82
C ILE A 7 -13.97 -11.50 9.47
N LYS A 8 -14.44 -12.75 9.42
CA LYS A 8 -14.63 -13.48 8.15
C LYS A 8 -15.61 -12.77 7.23
N VAL A 9 -16.73 -12.30 7.76
CA VAL A 9 -17.76 -11.60 7.00
C VAL A 9 -17.22 -10.26 6.47
N LEU A 10 -16.58 -9.46 7.32
CA LEU A 10 -16.01 -8.18 6.91
C LEU A 10 -14.90 -8.36 5.88
N SER A 11 -14.06 -9.40 6.03
CA SER A 11 -13.03 -9.70 5.04
C SER A 11 -13.63 -10.12 3.70
N SER A 12 -14.70 -10.90 3.68
CA SER A 12 -15.41 -11.24 2.43
C SER A 12 -16.06 -10.03 1.75
N SER A 13 -16.24 -8.94 2.50
CA SER A 13 -16.77 -7.67 2.02
C SER A 13 -15.70 -6.71 1.50
N GLY A 14 -14.42 -7.03 1.69
CA GLY A 14 -13.27 -6.24 1.22
C GLY A 14 -12.45 -5.57 2.33
N ALA A 15 -12.74 -5.86 3.62
CA ALA A 15 -11.90 -5.38 4.71
C ALA A 15 -10.72 -6.31 4.99
N GLY A 16 -9.65 -5.77 5.57
CA GLY A 16 -8.49 -6.54 6.04
C GLY A 16 -7.56 -7.02 4.94
N GLN A 17 -7.51 -6.36 3.78
CA GLN A 17 -6.55 -6.66 2.72
C GLN A 17 -5.34 -5.73 2.83
N ILE A 18 -4.17 -6.25 3.20
CA ILE A 18 -2.91 -5.49 3.29
C ILE A 18 -1.85 -6.15 2.41
N GLY A 19 -1.63 -5.62 1.22
CA GLY A 19 -0.73 -6.21 0.23
C GLY A 19 -1.15 -7.64 -0.14
N ASN A 20 -0.29 -8.61 0.17
CA ASN A 20 -0.54 -10.05 -0.07
C ASN A 20 -1.17 -10.78 1.13
N TYR A 21 -1.60 -10.04 2.16
CA TYR A 21 -2.23 -10.62 3.34
C TYR A 21 -3.71 -10.28 3.35
N ASP A 22 -4.54 -11.25 3.68
CA ASP A 22 -5.98 -11.11 3.87
C ASP A 22 -6.37 -11.30 5.34
N MET A 23 -7.62 -11.00 5.69
CA MET A 23 -8.17 -11.10 7.04
C MET A 23 -7.35 -10.33 8.11
N CYS A 24 -6.56 -9.32 7.69
CA CYS A 24 -5.78 -8.51 8.61
C CYS A 24 -6.71 -7.74 9.54
N SER A 25 -6.50 -7.87 10.83
CA SER A 25 -7.25 -7.17 11.86
C SER A 25 -6.37 -6.90 13.08
N PHE A 26 -6.64 -5.82 13.78
CA PHE A 26 -6.06 -5.54 15.09
C PHE A 26 -7.16 -5.60 16.14
N ARG A 27 -6.86 -6.15 17.32
CA ARG A 27 -7.81 -6.25 18.43
C ARG A 27 -7.16 -5.76 19.71
N SER A 28 -7.89 -4.96 20.46
CA SER A 28 -7.52 -4.56 21.83
C SER A 28 -8.65 -4.84 22.78
N ASN A 29 -8.35 -5.42 23.93
CA ASN A 29 -9.35 -5.70 24.96
C ASN A 29 -9.73 -4.41 25.69
N GLY A 30 -10.98 -4.32 26.11
CA GLY A 30 -11.50 -3.22 26.87
C GLY A 30 -12.80 -3.58 27.57
N THR A 31 -13.28 -2.69 28.41
CA THR A 31 -14.55 -2.83 29.10
C THR A 31 -15.52 -1.79 28.57
N GLY A 32 -16.57 -2.23 27.89
CA GLY A 32 -17.67 -1.38 27.44
C GLY A 32 -18.69 -1.15 28.55
N THR A 33 -19.22 0.08 28.65
CA THR A 33 -20.29 0.40 29.60
C THR A 33 -21.49 1.02 28.88
N PHE A 34 -22.68 0.58 29.21
CA PHE A 34 -23.88 1.09 28.58
C PHE A 34 -25.09 0.97 29.54
N ARG A 35 -26.15 1.71 29.26
CA ARG A 35 -27.42 1.62 29.96
C ARG A 35 -28.57 1.59 28.96
N PRO A 36 -29.17 0.42 28.69
CA PRO A 36 -30.31 0.33 27.81
C PRO A 36 -31.52 1.15 28.36
N ASN A 37 -32.13 1.95 27.54
CA ASN A 37 -33.34 2.67 27.90
C ASN A 37 -34.57 1.76 27.79
N LYS A 38 -35.79 2.31 28.10
CA LYS A 38 -37.03 1.52 28.07
C LYS A 38 -37.38 0.96 26.70
N LYS A 39 -36.92 1.60 25.60
CA LYS A 39 -37.24 1.21 24.21
C LYS A 39 -36.26 0.18 23.66
N ALA A 40 -35.04 0.06 24.21
CA ALA A 40 -34.03 -0.84 23.74
C ALA A 40 -34.41 -2.32 23.89
N ASN A 41 -33.88 -3.14 22.99
CA ASN A 41 -33.94 -4.60 23.08
C ASN A 41 -32.49 -5.16 23.18
N PRO A 42 -31.82 -5.01 24.33
CA PRO A 42 -30.38 -5.26 24.44
C PRO A 42 -30.07 -6.75 24.33
N PHE A 43 -28.94 -7.05 23.66
CA PHE A 43 -28.35 -8.39 23.59
C PHE A 43 -27.88 -8.85 24.99
N SER A 44 -27.32 -7.95 25.80
CA SER A 44 -26.94 -8.18 27.21
C SER A 44 -27.39 -7.02 28.08
N GLY A 45 -27.35 -7.20 29.39
CA GLY A 45 -27.77 -6.20 30.35
C GLY A 45 -29.31 -6.11 30.53
N LYS A 46 -29.75 -5.21 31.43
CA LYS A 46 -31.18 -4.97 31.78
C LYS A 46 -31.54 -3.52 31.48
N LYS A 47 -32.80 -3.29 31.06
CA LYS A 47 -33.31 -1.94 30.79
C LYS A 47 -33.19 -1.06 32.05
N ASN A 48 -32.74 0.18 31.86
CA ASN A 48 -32.51 1.21 32.86
C ASN A 48 -31.44 0.87 33.92
N VAL A 49 -30.67 -0.20 33.75
CA VAL A 49 -29.57 -0.58 34.63
C VAL A 49 -28.27 -0.38 33.91
N MET A 50 -27.28 0.19 34.59
CA MET A 50 -25.92 0.29 34.05
C MET A 50 -25.33 -1.12 33.93
N ALA A 51 -24.79 -1.45 32.77
CA ALA A 51 -24.12 -2.70 32.48
C ALA A 51 -22.65 -2.43 32.11
N SER A 52 -21.83 -3.42 32.33
CA SER A 52 -20.41 -3.43 31.96
C SER A 52 -20.08 -4.79 31.35
N GLU A 53 -19.50 -4.78 30.15
CA GLU A 53 -19.19 -6.00 29.41
C GLU A 53 -17.73 -5.97 28.97
N GLU A 54 -17.08 -7.13 29.05
CA GLU A 54 -15.76 -7.32 28.46
C GLU A 54 -15.88 -7.41 26.94
N GLU A 55 -15.26 -6.47 26.26
CA GLU A 55 -15.32 -6.32 24.82
C GLU A 55 -13.92 -6.21 24.23
N PHE A 56 -13.80 -6.31 22.92
CA PHE A 56 -12.60 -5.88 22.24
C PHE A 56 -12.94 -4.95 21.07
N ARG A 57 -12.11 -3.94 20.94
CA ARG A 57 -12.09 -3.08 19.78
C ARG A 57 -11.47 -3.84 18.62
N LEU A 58 -12.22 -3.93 17.53
CA LEU A 58 -11.75 -4.51 16.27
C LEU A 58 -11.43 -3.39 15.28
N GLU A 59 -10.22 -3.39 14.74
CA GLU A 59 -9.80 -2.45 13.70
C GLU A 59 -9.44 -3.22 12.43
N MET A 60 -9.99 -2.79 11.31
CA MET A 60 -9.72 -3.33 9.97
C MET A 60 -9.67 -2.20 8.96
N GLU A 61 -8.73 -2.26 8.01
CA GLU A 61 -8.72 -1.30 6.90
C GLU A 61 -9.52 -1.83 5.71
N CYS A 62 -10.11 -0.94 4.92
CA CYS A 62 -10.73 -1.26 3.65
C CYS A 62 -10.54 -0.11 2.65
N SER A 63 -10.83 -0.37 1.37
CA SER A 63 -10.87 0.69 0.35
C SER A 63 -12.19 1.45 0.41
N ASP A 64 -12.19 2.71 -0.07
CA ASP A 64 -13.41 3.53 -0.19
C ASP A 64 -14.52 2.80 -0.97
N ASP A 65 -14.18 2.09 -2.03
CA ASP A 65 -15.15 1.34 -2.84
C ASP A 65 -15.85 0.22 -2.06
N SER A 66 -15.22 -0.29 -1.01
CA SER A 66 -15.73 -1.40 -0.19
C SER A 66 -16.46 -0.94 1.07
N ILE A 67 -16.29 0.30 1.51
CA ILE A 67 -16.69 0.78 2.84
C ILE A 67 -18.19 0.56 3.10
N ASN A 68 -19.06 0.89 2.17
CA ASN A 68 -20.52 0.74 2.35
C ASN A 68 -20.90 -0.74 2.54
N LYS A 69 -20.35 -1.64 1.73
CA LYS A 69 -20.60 -3.08 1.84
C LYS A 69 -20.07 -3.64 3.17
N VAL A 70 -18.93 -3.14 3.64
CA VAL A 70 -18.34 -3.54 4.93
C VAL A 70 -19.24 -3.12 6.06
N ILE A 71 -19.75 -1.86 6.05
CA ILE A 71 -20.66 -1.33 7.08
C ILE A 71 -21.99 -2.09 7.06
N ASP A 72 -22.59 -2.31 5.90
CA ASP A 72 -23.85 -3.06 5.78
C ASP A 72 -23.73 -4.45 6.41
N ASN A 73 -22.64 -5.14 6.15
CA ASN A 73 -22.38 -6.45 6.74
C ASN A 73 -22.02 -6.37 8.24
N LEU A 74 -21.33 -5.32 8.67
CA LEU A 74 -21.10 -5.08 10.10
C LEU A 74 -22.44 -4.98 10.85
N LEU A 75 -23.33 -4.11 10.39
CA LEU A 75 -24.62 -3.87 11.00
C LEU A 75 -25.53 -5.11 10.96
N HIS A 76 -25.47 -5.89 9.89
CA HIS A 76 -26.29 -7.09 9.73
C HIS A 76 -25.84 -8.27 10.61
N TYR A 77 -24.52 -8.46 10.76
CA TYR A 77 -23.98 -9.65 11.44
C TYR A 77 -23.52 -9.40 12.87
N HIS A 78 -23.47 -8.15 13.31
CA HIS A 78 -23.15 -7.83 14.70
C HIS A 78 -24.30 -8.22 15.62
N PRO A 79 -24.05 -8.78 16.81
CA PRO A 79 -25.13 -9.22 17.71
C PRO A 79 -25.87 -8.06 18.39
N TYR A 80 -25.30 -6.85 18.42
CA TYR A 80 -25.93 -5.72 19.08
C TYR A 80 -26.96 -5.03 18.16
N GLU A 81 -28.03 -4.56 18.77
CA GLU A 81 -29.07 -3.75 18.12
C GLU A 81 -28.48 -2.43 17.58
N GLU A 82 -27.63 -1.79 18.37
CA GLU A 82 -26.90 -0.57 18.02
C GLU A 82 -25.40 -0.86 18.08
N VAL A 83 -24.74 -0.76 16.96
CA VAL A 83 -23.31 -1.05 16.83
C VAL A 83 -22.52 0.24 16.93
N ALA A 84 -21.63 0.34 17.90
CA ALA A 84 -20.65 1.43 17.95
C ALA A 84 -19.53 1.17 16.93
N TYR A 85 -19.43 2.01 15.91
CA TYR A 85 -18.34 1.97 14.94
C TYR A 85 -17.91 3.38 14.52
N GLU A 86 -16.70 3.48 14.06
CA GLU A 86 -16.09 4.74 13.60
C GLU A 86 -15.34 4.48 12.32
N ILE A 87 -15.28 5.50 11.46
CA ILE A 87 -14.55 5.48 10.20
C ILE A 87 -13.47 6.55 10.27
N TYR A 88 -12.21 6.14 10.08
CA TYR A 88 -11.07 7.05 10.01
C TYR A 88 -10.47 7.02 8.61
N GLU A 89 -10.44 8.16 7.95
CA GLU A 89 -9.71 8.31 6.71
C GLU A 89 -8.20 8.39 6.98
N PHE A 90 -7.41 7.65 6.25
CA PHE A 90 -5.95 7.72 6.33
C PHE A 90 -5.29 7.62 4.97
N VAL A 91 -4.11 8.23 4.84
CA VAL A 91 -3.33 8.19 3.62
C VAL A 91 -2.32 7.06 3.69
N LYS A 92 -2.54 6.01 2.91
CA LYS A 92 -1.58 4.92 2.75
C LYS A 92 -0.60 5.26 1.63
N ARG A 93 0.68 5.36 1.97
CA ARG A 93 1.73 5.41 0.95
C ARG A 93 1.91 4.01 0.36
N GLU A 94 1.30 3.77 -0.78
CA GLU A 94 1.64 2.59 -1.56
C GLU A 94 3.10 2.70 -2.01
N LYS A 95 3.85 1.62 -1.83
CA LYS A 95 5.12 1.41 -2.53
C LYS A 95 4.81 1.15 -4.01
N LYS A 96 4.37 2.17 -4.73
CA LYS A 96 4.29 2.08 -6.20
C LYS A 96 5.70 1.88 -6.67
N SER A 97 5.98 0.73 -7.27
CA SER A 97 7.26 0.47 -7.92
C SER A 97 7.57 1.64 -8.86
N SER A 98 8.67 2.33 -8.63
CA SER A 98 9.11 3.43 -9.48
C SER A 98 9.73 2.94 -10.78
N GLY A 99 10.03 1.64 -10.85
CA GLY A 99 10.67 0.99 -11.97
C GLY A 99 11.16 -0.42 -11.63
N VAL A 100 11.93 -1.00 -12.52
CA VAL A 100 12.57 -2.30 -12.36
C VAL A 100 14.08 -2.11 -12.40
N ILE A 101 14.80 -2.78 -11.52
CA ILE A 101 16.25 -2.77 -11.48
C ILE A 101 16.77 -4.05 -12.12
N TYR A 102 17.65 -3.92 -13.10
CA TYR A 102 18.36 -5.01 -13.74
C TYR A 102 19.82 -5.00 -13.30
N THR A 103 20.29 -6.11 -12.77
CA THR A 103 21.71 -6.29 -12.44
C THR A 103 22.37 -7.13 -13.53
N LEU A 104 23.40 -6.59 -14.13
CA LEU A 104 24.17 -7.28 -15.17
C LEU A 104 25.10 -8.33 -14.54
N LYS A 105 25.30 -9.45 -15.22
CA LYS A 105 26.25 -10.50 -14.76
C LYS A 105 27.68 -9.97 -14.63
N LYS A 106 28.07 -9.07 -15.53
CA LYS A 106 29.37 -8.36 -15.53
C LYS A 106 29.12 -6.88 -15.84
N PRO A 107 29.94 -5.96 -15.28
CA PRO A 107 29.88 -4.56 -15.66
C PRO A 107 30.12 -4.40 -17.18
N ILE A 108 29.43 -3.43 -17.77
CA ILE A 108 29.53 -3.10 -19.21
C ILE A 108 29.78 -1.60 -19.33
N PRO A 109 30.71 -1.15 -20.14
CA PRO A 109 30.95 0.27 -20.42
C PRO A 109 29.63 0.97 -20.83
N LEU A 110 29.38 2.12 -20.27
CA LEU A 110 28.16 2.93 -20.55
C LEU A 110 28.02 3.18 -22.07
N SER A 111 29.12 3.43 -22.79
CA SER A 111 29.13 3.62 -24.22
C SER A 111 28.50 2.46 -25.00
N LYS A 112 28.74 1.21 -24.59
CA LYS A 112 28.09 0.04 -25.18
C LYS A 112 26.60 -0.06 -24.90
N ILE A 113 26.19 0.37 -23.74
CA ILE A 113 24.74 0.40 -23.34
C ILE A 113 24.03 1.45 -24.20
N LEU A 114 24.59 2.64 -24.28
CA LEU A 114 24.04 3.76 -25.05
C LEU A 114 23.92 3.43 -26.56
N THR A 115 24.91 2.80 -27.13
CA THR A 115 24.86 2.35 -28.54
C THR A 115 23.71 1.37 -28.79
N ARG A 116 23.34 0.54 -27.81
CA ARG A 116 22.20 -0.40 -27.91
C ARG A 116 20.84 0.25 -27.71
N ILE A 117 20.76 1.25 -26.83
CA ILE A 117 19.50 1.95 -26.53
C ILE A 117 19.18 2.94 -27.64
N ASN A 118 20.15 3.66 -28.15
CA ASN A 118 19.94 4.65 -29.20
C ASN A 118 21.20 4.86 -30.05
N LYS A 119 21.17 4.45 -31.31
CA LYS A 119 22.26 4.65 -32.25
C LYS A 119 22.58 6.12 -32.58
N GLU A 120 21.70 7.03 -32.19
CA GLU A 120 21.74 8.47 -32.50
C GLU A 120 22.01 9.39 -31.30
N MET A 121 22.24 8.85 -30.09
CA MET A 121 22.61 9.69 -28.96
C MET A 121 24.10 10.03 -28.98
N PHE A 122 24.42 11.22 -29.46
CA PHE A 122 25.72 11.85 -29.25
C PHE A 122 25.78 12.34 -27.78
N LEU A 123 26.57 11.66 -26.96
CA LEU A 123 26.95 12.17 -25.65
C LEU A 123 28.29 12.91 -25.83
N GLU A 124 28.28 14.18 -25.42
CA GLU A 124 29.53 14.95 -25.32
C GLU A 124 30.50 14.25 -24.35
N ASN A 125 31.67 14.06 -24.78
CA ASN A 125 32.96 13.57 -24.31
C ASN A 125 33.22 13.19 -22.82
N ALA A 126 32.32 13.37 -21.87
CA ALA A 126 32.66 13.18 -20.46
C ALA A 126 32.24 11.83 -19.83
N VAL A 127 31.51 10.95 -20.55
CA VAL A 127 30.81 9.82 -19.93
C VAL A 127 31.32 8.44 -20.39
N ASN A 128 32.37 8.39 -21.18
CA ASN A 128 32.80 7.15 -21.88
C ASN A 128 33.48 6.08 -21.01
N ASN A 129 33.90 6.41 -19.79
CA ASN A 129 34.69 5.52 -18.94
C ASN A 129 33.97 4.95 -17.72
N VAL A 130 32.63 5.03 -17.64
CA VAL A 130 31.90 4.48 -16.52
C VAL A 130 31.40 3.07 -16.86
N ASP A 131 31.72 2.10 -16.02
CA ASP A 131 31.20 0.75 -16.09
C ASP A 131 29.89 0.65 -15.35
N VAL A 132 28.84 0.16 -16.00
CA VAL A 132 27.49 0.00 -15.44
C VAL A 132 27.24 -1.45 -15.11
N LYS A 133 26.86 -1.73 -13.87
CA LYS A 133 26.46 -3.05 -13.40
C LYS A 133 24.98 -3.12 -13.10
N SER A 134 24.35 -2.02 -12.67
CA SER A 134 22.94 -1.96 -12.29
C SER A 134 22.21 -0.87 -13.06
N ILE A 135 21.07 -1.23 -13.63
CA ILE A 135 20.25 -0.34 -14.48
C ILE A 135 18.83 -0.34 -13.93
N ALA A 136 18.34 0.82 -13.51
CA ALA A 136 16.95 1.03 -13.20
C ALA A 136 16.18 1.50 -14.44
N MET A 137 15.10 0.81 -14.78
CA MET A 137 14.18 1.24 -15.85
C MET A 137 12.87 1.77 -15.23
N THR A 138 12.45 2.95 -15.61
CA THR A 138 11.22 3.58 -15.11
C THR A 138 10.39 4.19 -16.24
N GLY A 139 9.08 4.21 -16.06
CA GLY A 139 8.16 4.99 -16.90
C GLY A 139 7.88 6.39 -16.33
N LYS A 140 8.31 6.68 -15.08
CA LYS A 140 8.07 7.97 -14.43
C LYS A 140 9.06 9.03 -14.90
N LYS A 141 8.66 10.32 -14.77
CA LYS A 141 9.56 11.46 -15.02
C LYS A 141 10.78 11.37 -14.08
N LEU A 142 11.97 11.65 -14.58
CA LEU A 142 13.21 11.68 -13.79
C LEU A 142 13.21 12.95 -12.92
N THR A 143 12.71 12.81 -11.70
CA THR A 143 12.71 13.84 -10.66
C THR A 143 13.85 13.58 -9.67
N ALA A 144 14.16 14.55 -8.81
CA ALA A 144 15.11 14.36 -7.71
C ALA A 144 14.76 13.12 -6.87
N GLN A 145 13.49 12.92 -6.55
CA GLN A 145 13.03 11.76 -5.78
C GLN A 145 13.30 10.41 -6.48
N VAL A 146 13.16 10.33 -7.81
CA VAL A 146 13.51 9.12 -8.59
C VAL A 146 15.01 8.91 -8.60
N LYS A 147 15.78 9.99 -8.72
CA LYS A 147 17.26 9.97 -8.64
C LYS A 147 17.72 9.43 -7.28
N ASP A 148 17.21 10.01 -6.18
CA ASP A 148 17.58 9.62 -4.82
C ASP A 148 17.21 8.16 -4.53
N SER A 149 16.03 7.71 -5.00
CA SER A 149 15.62 6.31 -4.88
C SER A 149 16.55 5.35 -5.64
N ALA A 150 17.03 5.74 -6.81
CA ALA A 150 17.94 4.93 -7.61
C ALA A 150 19.34 4.87 -6.97
N ILE A 151 19.86 5.99 -6.48
CA ILE A 151 21.13 6.07 -5.74
C ILE A 151 21.06 5.20 -4.49
N PHE A 152 19.98 5.34 -3.69
CA PHE A 152 19.77 4.53 -2.48
C PHE A 152 19.69 3.03 -2.78
N SER A 153 19.17 2.66 -3.96
CA SER A 153 19.10 1.27 -4.43
C SER A 153 20.39 0.77 -5.08
N GLY A 154 21.44 1.57 -5.08
CA GLY A 154 22.76 1.21 -5.68
C GLY A 154 22.74 1.05 -7.19
N CYS A 155 21.88 1.82 -7.89
CA CYS A 155 21.83 1.78 -9.35
C CYS A 155 22.86 2.72 -9.96
N ASP A 156 23.58 2.24 -10.98
CA ASP A 156 24.60 3.02 -11.70
C ASP A 156 23.97 3.87 -12.81
N LEU A 157 22.85 3.42 -13.38
CA LEU A 157 22.18 4.07 -14.49
C LEU A 157 20.67 4.01 -14.33
N VAL A 158 19.97 5.11 -14.59
CA VAL A 158 18.51 5.15 -14.68
C VAL A 158 18.09 5.47 -16.11
N VAL A 159 17.24 4.61 -16.65
CA VAL A 159 16.68 4.74 -18.00
C VAL A 159 15.18 5.01 -17.88
N ARG A 160 14.70 6.13 -18.41
CA ARG A 160 13.29 6.41 -18.56
C ARG A 160 12.82 6.06 -19.96
N LYS A 161 11.86 5.14 -20.04
CA LYS A 161 11.15 4.86 -21.29
C LYS A 161 10.09 5.93 -21.54
N LEU A 162 10.19 6.67 -22.63
CA LEU A 162 9.17 7.63 -23.05
C LEU A 162 8.07 6.92 -23.84
N LEU A 163 6.83 7.42 -23.75
CA LEU A 163 5.66 6.86 -24.45
C LEU A 163 5.76 6.96 -25.97
N LYS A 164 6.61 7.84 -26.50
CA LYS A 164 6.90 7.91 -27.95
C LYS A 164 7.94 6.86 -28.33
N PRO A 165 7.75 6.12 -29.43
CA PRO A 165 8.71 5.09 -29.82
C PRO A 165 10.11 5.67 -30.01
N LYS A 166 11.10 4.97 -29.44
CA LYS A 166 12.54 5.26 -29.55
C LYS A 166 13.09 6.49 -28.80
N LYS A 167 12.37 7.08 -27.84
CA LYS A 167 12.96 8.13 -26.99
C LYS A 167 13.15 7.63 -25.55
N PHE A 168 14.34 7.88 -25.00
CA PHE A 168 14.72 7.57 -23.62
C PHE A 168 15.34 8.80 -22.97
N GLU A 169 15.11 8.98 -21.72
CA GLU A 169 15.78 9.94 -20.85
C GLU A 169 16.69 9.17 -19.91
N LEU A 170 17.94 9.57 -19.79
CA LEU A 170 18.97 8.88 -19.03
C LEU A 170 19.44 9.73 -17.86
N LEU A 171 19.69 9.09 -16.75
CA LEU A 171 20.31 9.68 -15.58
C LEU A 171 21.45 8.76 -15.13
N ILE A 172 22.66 9.31 -15.07
CA ILE A 172 23.83 8.64 -14.52
C ILE A 172 23.91 8.99 -13.05
N THR A 173 23.98 7.99 -12.19
CA THR A 173 23.97 8.15 -10.75
C THR A 173 25.35 8.11 -10.13
N GLN A 174 26.34 7.59 -10.86
CA GLN A 174 27.76 7.65 -10.49
C GLN A 174 28.41 8.85 -11.19
N LEU A 175 28.77 9.86 -10.45
CA LEU A 175 29.69 10.93 -10.78
C LEU A 175 30.83 10.94 -9.79
#